data_0fa43cad411fdcabac0386080301d229
#
_entry.id   0fa43cad411fdcabac0386080301d229
#
_cell.length_a   1.000
_cell.length_b   1.000
_cell.length_c   1.000
_cell.angle_alpha   90.00
_cell.angle_beta   90.00
_cell.angle_gamma   90.00
#
_symmetry.space_group_name_H-M   'P 1'
#
loop_
_entity.id
_entity.type
_entity.pdbx_description
1 polymer ?
#
loop_
_entity_poly.entity_id
_entity_poly.type
_entity_poly.pdbx_seq_one_letter_code
_entity_poly.pdbx_strand_id
1 'polypeptide(L)'
;MMSADTPLLQFDRVSQAFGDVEVIDGLDLAVQPGEFLAIVGPSGCGKTTILNLCAGWLTPSSGAVRRHGRSRTVFQHDGLFPWLTVGENVRLGLQHVAGPAARIERARGWLGLVDLGGFESHYPHQLSGGMRQRVEVVRALAGETDLLLMDEPFSSLDYLTRLRLRGELARLLREQPRTVVLVTHDIEEAAQLADRVLVLSERPARVRDQVRIEAPRPRDLTHPVVVGAVHRILTALGLEQDEPAVPTAPR
;
A
#
# COMPACT_ATOMS: atom_id res chain seq x y z
N MET A 1 23.74 13.86 4.55
CA MET A 1 23.39 12.61 5.22
C MET A 1 22.19 12.91 6.12
N MET A 2 21.02 12.33 5.86
CA MET A 2 19.89 12.42 6.79
C MET A 2 20.21 11.65 8.06
N SER A 3 19.88 12.23 9.22
CA SER A 3 19.97 11.50 10.49
C SER A 3 19.02 10.30 10.44
N ALA A 4 19.42 9.17 11.06
CA ALA A 4 18.59 7.95 11.12
C ALA A 4 17.21 8.17 11.78
N ASP A 5 17.04 9.28 12.51
CA ASP A 5 15.82 9.66 13.22
C ASP A 5 14.86 10.58 12.43
N THR A 6 15.21 10.98 11.19
CA THR A 6 14.35 11.88 10.42
C THR A 6 13.29 11.08 9.67
N PRO A 7 11.97 11.28 9.93
CA PRO A 7 10.91 10.61 9.20
C PRO A 7 10.99 10.92 7.69
N LEU A 8 10.72 9.93 6.85
CA LEU A 8 10.66 10.12 5.41
C LEU A 8 9.41 10.91 5.00
N LEU A 9 8.34 10.75 5.77
CA LEU A 9 7.07 11.44 5.62
C LEU A 9 6.58 11.89 6.98
N GLN A 10 6.19 13.17 7.11
CA GLN A 10 5.65 13.73 8.34
C GLN A 10 4.47 14.63 8.04
N PHE A 11 3.36 14.40 8.73
CA PHE A 11 2.18 15.26 8.82
C PHE A 11 2.18 15.92 10.19
N ASP A 12 1.97 17.22 10.22
CA ASP A 12 1.92 18.04 11.42
C ASP A 12 0.57 18.75 11.43
N ARG A 13 -0.37 18.24 12.21
CA ARG A 13 -1.76 18.68 12.36
C ARG A 13 -2.43 19.00 11.03
N VAL A 14 -2.36 18.06 10.09
CA VAL A 14 -2.87 18.24 8.73
C VAL A 14 -4.39 18.13 8.70
N SER A 15 -5.05 19.17 8.18
CA SER A 15 -6.47 19.13 7.83
C SER A 15 -6.65 19.39 6.33
N GLN A 16 -7.68 18.77 5.75
CA GLN A 16 -8.02 18.92 4.35
C GLN A 16 -9.52 19.02 4.15
N ALA A 17 -9.93 20.06 3.45
CA ALA A 17 -11.32 20.27 3.04
C ALA A 17 -11.41 20.49 1.53
N PHE A 18 -12.56 20.18 0.94
CA PHE A 18 -12.95 20.46 -0.43
C PHE A 18 -14.26 21.24 -0.41
N GLY A 19 -14.20 22.55 -0.65
CA GLY A 19 -15.32 23.43 -0.38
C GLY A 19 -15.72 23.37 1.09
N ASP A 20 -16.98 23.12 1.37
CA ASP A 20 -17.52 23.01 2.75
C ASP A 20 -17.36 21.60 3.36
N VAL A 21 -16.77 20.64 2.62
CA VAL A 21 -16.63 19.27 3.09
C VAL A 21 -15.25 19.06 3.71
N GLU A 22 -15.20 18.96 5.03
CA GLU A 22 -13.99 18.55 5.74
C GLU A 22 -13.77 17.04 5.61
N VAL A 23 -12.60 16.66 5.11
CA VAL A 23 -12.25 15.25 4.83
C VAL A 23 -11.24 14.70 5.83
N ILE A 24 -10.29 15.52 6.27
CA ILE A 24 -9.27 15.15 7.26
C ILE A 24 -9.23 16.27 8.31
N ASP A 25 -9.18 15.90 9.57
CA ASP A 25 -9.13 16.85 10.69
C ASP A 25 -7.95 16.53 11.62
N GLY A 26 -6.96 17.43 11.60
CA GLY A 26 -5.85 17.46 12.53
C GLY A 26 -4.97 16.21 12.54
N LEU A 27 -4.72 15.61 11.39
CA LEU A 27 -3.93 14.36 11.29
C LEU A 27 -2.45 14.61 11.60
N ASP A 28 -1.93 13.91 12.62
CA ASP A 28 -0.51 13.77 12.91
C ASP A 28 -0.03 12.37 12.49
N LEU A 29 1.03 12.32 11.69
CA LEU A 29 1.60 11.07 11.19
C LEU A 29 3.10 11.24 10.93
N ALA A 30 3.90 10.27 11.35
CA ALA A 30 5.30 10.15 10.94
C ALA A 30 5.55 8.74 10.41
N VAL A 31 6.23 8.63 9.26
CA VAL A 31 6.63 7.34 8.67
C VAL A 31 8.15 7.30 8.60
N GLN A 32 8.72 6.29 9.24
CA GLN A 32 10.17 6.14 9.33
C GLN A 32 10.75 5.50 8.07
N PRO A 33 12.03 5.75 7.73
CA PRO A 33 12.70 5.02 6.65
C PRO A 33 12.63 3.51 6.86
N GLY A 34 12.20 2.77 5.82
CA GLY A 34 12.03 1.31 5.86
C GLY A 34 10.73 0.82 6.50
N GLU A 35 9.91 1.70 7.06
CA GLU A 35 8.62 1.35 7.64
C GLU A 35 7.58 1.02 6.57
N PHE A 36 6.80 -0.04 6.81
CA PHE A 36 5.58 -0.32 6.07
C PHE A 36 4.37 0.11 6.90
N LEU A 37 3.78 1.23 6.56
CA LEU A 37 2.53 1.72 7.13
C LEU A 37 1.35 1.32 6.26
N ALA A 38 0.32 0.69 6.85
CA ALA A 38 -0.99 0.58 6.21
C ALA A 38 -1.98 1.59 6.83
N ILE A 39 -2.88 2.11 6.01
CA ILE A 39 -3.96 3.00 6.41
C ILE A 39 -5.28 2.32 6.05
N VAL A 40 -6.09 2.02 7.05
CA VAL A 40 -7.40 1.39 6.90
C VAL A 40 -8.50 2.30 7.47
N GLY A 41 -9.72 2.14 6.97
CA GLY A 41 -10.87 2.92 7.43
C GLY A 41 -12.07 2.76 6.49
N PRO A 42 -13.24 3.29 6.86
CA PRO A 42 -14.46 3.20 6.06
C PRO A 42 -14.28 3.76 4.64
N SER A 43 -15.14 3.30 3.70
CA SER A 43 -15.17 3.87 2.36
C SER A 43 -15.48 5.38 2.40
N GLY A 44 -14.74 6.16 1.61
CA GLY A 44 -14.93 7.61 1.54
C GLY A 44 -14.41 8.40 2.75
N CYS A 45 -13.76 7.80 3.75
CA CYS A 45 -13.23 8.54 4.91
C CYS A 45 -12.07 9.48 4.58
N GLY A 46 -11.39 9.32 3.43
CA GLY A 46 -10.28 10.22 3.03
C GLY A 46 -8.94 9.52 2.82
N LYS A 47 -8.89 8.18 2.75
CA LYS A 47 -7.64 7.41 2.56
C LYS A 47 -6.85 7.84 1.31
N THR A 48 -7.51 7.90 0.15
CA THR A 48 -6.90 8.38 -1.11
C THR A 48 -6.46 9.85 -0.99
N THR A 49 -7.19 10.68 -0.24
CA THR A 49 -6.80 12.08 0.03
C THR A 49 -5.49 12.13 0.82
N ILE A 50 -5.34 11.28 1.87
CA ILE A 50 -4.09 11.17 2.61
C ILE A 50 -2.96 10.73 1.69
N LEU A 51 -3.20 9.72 0.82
CA LEU A 51 -2.19 9.26 -0.13
C LEU A 51 -1.76 10.36 -1.12
N ASN A 52 -2.72 11.18 -1.61
CA ASN A 52 -2.44 12.31 -2.48
C ASN A 52 -1.63 13.41 -1.77
N LEU A 53 -1.88 13.63 -0.48
CA LEU A 53 -1.04 14.50 0.38
C LEU A 53 0.36 13.89 0.54
N CYS A 54 0.49 12.58 0.73
CA CYS A 54 1.79 11.88 0.76
C CYS A 54 2.54 12.01 -0.56
N ALA A 55 1.85 11.94 -1.69
CA ALA A 55 2.44 12.09 -3.03
C ALA A 55 2.84 13.54 -3.36
N GLY A 56 2.23 14.52 -2.68
CA GLY A 56 2.42 15.94 -2.97
C GLY A 56 1.57 16.45 -4.11
N TRP A 57 0.54 15.73 -4.48
CA TRP A 57 -0.43 16.17 -5.49
C TRP A 57 -1.51 17.09 -4.91
N LEU A 58 -1.66 17.05 -3.57
CA LEU A 58 -2.49 17.98 -2.82
C LEU A 58 -1.62 18.78 -1.84
N THR A 59 -2.00 20.04 -1.63
CA THR A 59 -1.52 20.86 -0.52
C THR A 59 -2.58 20.86 0.56
N PRO A 60 -2.23 20.63 1.83
CA PRO A 60 -3.23 20.60 2.91
C PRO A 60 -3.88 21.97 3.09
N SER A 61 -5.16 21.97 3.52
CA SER A 61 -5.89 23.20 3.84
C SER A 61 -5.32 23.88 5.07
N SER A 62 -4.80 23.11 6.05
CA SER A 62 -4.03 23.61 7.19
C SER A 62 -3.04 22.54 7.69
N GLY A 63 -2.08 22.95 8.51
CA GLY A 63 -0.98 22.11 8.94
C GLY A 63 0.14 22.01 7.89
N ALA A 64 1.02 21.03 8.01
CA ALA A 64 2.16 20.88 7.10
C ALA A 64 2.46 19.41 6.79
N VAL A 65 2.83 19.13 5.53
CA VAL A 65 3.35 17.82 5.11
C VAL A 65 4.79 17.98 4.68
N ARG A 66 5.70 17.31 5.38
CA ARG A 66 7.12 17.23 5.03
C ARG A 66 7.41 15.88 4.39
N ARG A 67 8.12 15.88 3.27
CA ARG A 67 8.48 14.69 2.49
C ARG A 67 9.94 14.75 2.14
N HIS A 68 10.61 13.61 2.25
CA HIS A 68 12.01 13.46 1.88
C HIS A 68 12.15 12.33 0.87
N GLY A 69 13.08 12.49 -0.07
CA GLY A 69 13.34 11.48 -1.10
C GLY A 69 12.33 11.47 -2.26
N ARG A 70 12.44 10.43 -3.08
CA ARG A 70 11.62 10.22 -4.28
C ARG A 70 10.47 9.26 -3.96
N SER A 71 9.25 9.64 -4.34
CA SER A 71 8.08 8.78 -4.20
C SER A 71 7.63 8.21 -5.55
N ARG A 72 7.03 7.02 -5.50
CA ARG A 72 6.27 6.42 -6.61
C ARG A 72 4.92 5.97 -6.10
N THR A 73 3.91 6.08 -6.97
CA THR A 73 2.55 5.68 -6.63
C THR A 73 2.09 4.56 -7.54
N VAL A 74 1.48 3.55 -6.94
CA VAL A 74 0.64 2.54 -7.59
C VAL A 74 -0.80 2.99 -7.41
N PHE A 75 -1.49 3.20 -8.51
CA PHE A 75 -2.87 3.68 -8.53
C PHE A 75 -3.86 2.52 -8.41
N GLN A 76 -5.08 2.82 -8.00
CA GLN A 76 -6.17 1.86 -7.97
C GLN A 76 -6.60 1.43 -9.38
N HIS A 77 -6.48 2.32 -10.37
CA HIS A 77 -6.92 2.09 -11.76
C HIS A 77 -5.85 2.55 -12.76
N ASP A 78 -5.66 1.72 -13.78
CA ASP A 78 -4.95 1.96 -15.06
C ASP A 78 -3.81 3.01 -15.07
N GLY A 79 -2.77 2.76 -14.28
CA GLY A 79 -1.55 3.59 -14.31
C GLY A 79 -0.57 3.21 -15.44
N LEU A 80 -0.87 2.22 -16.29
CA LEU A 80 0.01 1.82 -17.40
C LEU A 80 -0.12 2.79 -18.58
N PHE A 81 1.01 3.03 -19.27
CA PHE A 81 1.00 3.78 -20.51
C PHE A 81 0.44 2.90 -21.63
N PRO A 82 -0.74 3.23 -22.20
CA PRO A 82 -1.44 2.33 -23.14
C PRO A 82 -0.72 2.17 -24.49
N TRP A 83 0.16 3.10 -24.85
CA TRP A 83 0.97 3.07 -26.08
C TRP A 83 2.31 2.34 -25.91
N LEU A 84 2.66 1.91 -24.73
CA LEU A 84 3.84 1.09 -24.43
C LEU A 84 3.44 -0.36 -24.21
N THR A 85 4.31 -1.28 -24.62
CA THR A 85 4.15 -2.69 -24.29
C THR A 85 4.32 -2.93 -22.79
N VAL A 86 3.94 -4.11 -22.31
CA VAL A 86 4.14 -4.54 -20.92
C VAL A 86 5.61 -4.44 -20.50
N GLY A 87 6.50 -4.99 -21.33
CA GLY A 87 7.94 -4.91 -21.08
C GLY A 87 8.49 -3.48 -21.06
N GLU A 88 7.97 -2.61 -21.92
CA GLU A 88 8.32 -1.18 -21.94
C GLU A 88 7.82 -0.46 -20.71
N ASN A 89 6.58 -0.71 -20.28
CA ASN A 89 6.04 -0.18 -19.04
C ASN A 89 6.93 -0.53 -17.83
N VAL A 90 7.34 -1.80 -17.69
CA VAL A 90 8.22 -2.22 -16.59
C VAL A 90 9.60 -1.56 -16.69
N ARG A 91 10.16 -1.42 -17.91
CA ARG A 91 11.48 -0.77 -18.13
C ARG A 91 11.49 0.71 -17.72
N LEU A 92 10.35 1.39 -17.69
CA LEU A 92 10.28 2.74 -17.12
C LEU A 92 10.68 2.79 -15.64
N GLY A 93 10.38 1.72 -14.89
CA GLY A 93 10.86 1.57 -13.51
C GLY A 93 12.38 1.37 -13.44
N LEU A 94 12.98 0.78 -14.45
CA LEU A 94 14.37 0.33 -14.47
C LEU A 94 15.37 1.34 -15.08
N GLN A 95 15.04 2.63 -15.12
CA GLN A 95 15.92 3.65 -15.73
C GLN A 95 17.27 3.79 -15.04
N HIS A 96 17.36 3.41 -13.75
CA HIS A 96 18.59 3.36 -12.98
C HIS A 96 19.54 2.24 -13.40
N VAL A 97 19.04 1.21 -14.08
CA VAL A 97 19.83 0.07 -14.54
C VAL A 97 20.57 0.47 -15.82
N ALA A 98 21.89 0.33 -15.82
CA ALA A 98 22.71 0.67 -16.96
C ALA A 98 22.55 -0.32 -18.12
N GLY A 99 22.33 0.20 -19.32
CA GLY A 99 22.27 -0.55 -20.57
C GLY A 99 20.89 -1.15 -20.91
N PRO A 100 20.50 -1.11 -22.20
CA PRO A 100 19.19 -1.60 -22.64
C PRO A 100 18.99 -3.11 -22.41
N ALA A 101 20.01 -3.93 -22.67
CA ALA A 101 19.96 -5.39 -22.52
C ALA A 101 19.70 -5.79 -21.06
N ALA A 102 20.39 -5.16 -20.10
CA ALA A 102 20.20 -5.41 -18.69
C ALA A 102 18.79 -5.02 -18.20
N ARG A 103 18.23 -3.92 -18.74
CA ARG A 103 16.85 -3.50 -18.44
C ARG A 103 15.83 -4.50 -18.94
N ILE A 104 16.04 -5.07 -20.14
CA ILE A 104 15.16 -6.09 -20.73
C ILE A 104 15.18 -7.35 -19.87
N GLU A 105 16.36 -7.82 -19.50
CA GLU A 105 16.52 -9.02 -18.68
C GLU A 105 15.89 -8.85 -17.30
N ARG A 106 16.13 -7.71 -16.63
CA ARG A 106 15.48 -7.40 -15.36
C ARG A 106 13.97 -7.28 -15.46
N ALA A 107 13.46 -6.66 -16.55
CA ALA A 107 12.02 -6.57 -16.77
C ALA A 107 11.37 -7.95 -16.92
N ARG A 108 12.03 -8.89 -17.62
CA ARG A 108 11.58 -10.30 -17.73
C ARG A 108 11.55 -10.98 -16.35
N GLY A 109 12.60 -10.82 -15.56
CA GLY A 109 12.65 -11.35 -14.19
C GLY A 109 11.48 -10.84 -13.35
N TRP A 110 11.20 -9.54 -13.38
CA TRP A 110 10.07 -8.93 -12.68
C TRP A 110 8.72 -9.46 -13.16
N LEU A 111 8.52 -9.60 -14.47
CA LEU A 111 7.29 -10.17 -15.04
C LEU A 111 7.12 -11.63 -14.70
N GLY A 112 8.22 -12.40 -14.62
CA GLY A 112 8.20 -13.78 -14.17
C GLY A 112 7.69 -13.94 -12.73
N LEU A 113 8.03 -13.02 -11.82
CA LEU A 113 7.58 -13.05 -10.42
C LEU A 113 6.05 -12.90 -10.27
N VAL A 114 5.38 -12.34 -11.26
CA VAL A 114 3.93 -12.10 -11.24
C VAL A 114 3.17 -12.94 -12.27
N ASP A 115 3.76 -14.04 -12.73
CA ASP A 115 3.20 -14.97 -13.73
C ASP A 115 2.83 -14.29 -15.07
N LEU A 116 3.63 -13.30 -15.50
CA LEU A 116 3.47 -12.58 -16.77
C LEU A 116 4.66 -12.76 -17.71
N GLY A 117 5.49 -13.78 -17.48
CA GLY A 117 6.49 -14.21 -18.45
C GLY A 117 5.84 -14.58 -19.77
N GLY A 118 6.38 -14.04 -20.88
CA GLY A 118 5.82 -14.21 -22.22
C GLY A 118 4.81 -13.13 -22.66
N PHE A 119 4.43 -12.20 -21.78
CA PHE A 119 3.53 -11.07 -22.11
C PHE A 119 4.27 -9.76 -22.39
N GLU A 120 5.61 -9.79 -22.49
CA GLU A 120 6.45 -8.60 -22.63
C GLU A 120 6.10 -7.72 -23.84
N SER A 121 5.67 -8.37 -24.95
CA SER A 121 5.31 -7.71 -26.20
C SER A 121 3.85 -7.29 -26.30
N HIS A 122 3.01 -7.68 -25.33
CA HIS A 122 1.60 -7.32 -25.31
C HIS A 122 1.41 -5.86 -24.87
N TYR A 123 0.33 -5.25 -25.33
CA TYR A 123 -0.09 -3.91 -24.89
C TYR A 123 -1.11 -4.01 -23.73
N PRO A 124 -1.25 -2.98 -22.90
CA PRO A 124 -2.19 -2.99 -21.77
C PRO A 124 -3.63 -3.38 -22.12
N HIS A 125 -4.13 -2.96 -23.29
CA HIS A 125 -5.48 -3.30 -23.74
C HIS A 125 -5.68 -4.79 -24.06
N GLN A 126 -4.60 -5.56 -24.22
CA GLN A 126 -4.63 -7.01 -24.46
C GLN A 126 -4.61 -7.82 -23.15
N LEU A 127 -4.52 -7.15 -21.99
CA LEU A 127 -4.44 -7.77 -20.68
C LEU A 127 -5.78 -7.69 -19.94
N SER A 128 -6.04 -8.66 -19.06
CA SER A 128 -7.11 -8.53 -18.07
C SER A 128 -6.81 -7.42 -17.06
N GLY A 129 -7.82 -6.94 -16.32
CA GLY A 129 -7.63 -5.92 -15.28
C GLY A 129 -6.58 -6.34 -14.23
N GLY A 130 -6.68 -7.58 -13.75
CA GLY A 130 -5.71 -8.12 -12.79
C GLY A 130 -4.29 -8.27 -13.37
N MET A 131 -4.14 -8.57 -14.66
CA MET A 131 -2.82 -8.59 -15.31
C MET A 131 -2.23 -7.18 -15.39
N ARG A 132 -3.04 -6.17 -15.76
CA ARG A 132 -2.59 -4.76 -15.78
C ARG A 132 -2.12 -4.31 -14.40
N GLN A 133 -2.89 -4.62 -13.37
CA GLN A 133 -2.53 -4.26 -12.00
C GLN A 133 -1.22 -4.90 -11.54
N ARG A 134 -0.98 -6.18 -11.88
CA ARG A 134 0.30 -6.85 -11.62
C ARG A 134 1.48 -6.16 -12.32
N VAL A 135 1.32 -5.74 -13.57
CA VAL A 135 2.36 -4.97 -14.30
C VAL A 135 2.63 -3.63 -13.62
N GLU A 136 1.61 -2.94 -13.13
CA GLU A 136 1.75 -1.66 -12.46
C GLU A 136 2.52 -1.77 -11.14
N VAL A 137 2.16 -2.74 -10.31
CA VAL A 137 2.89 -3.05 -9.07
C VAL A 137 4.36 -3.36 -9.37
N VAL A 138 4.63 -4.22 -10.35
CA VAL A 138 5.98 -4.57 -10.79
C VAL A 138 6.75 -3.34 -11.27
N ARG A 139 6.15 -2.47 -12.09
CA ARG A 139 6.79 -1.24 -12.56
C ARG A 139 7.20 -0.32 -11.41
N ALA A 140 6.34 -0.20 -10.40
CA ALA A 140 6.63 0.62 -9.24
C ALA A 140 7.75 0.01 -8.37
N LEU A 141 7.71 -1.30 -8.13
CA LEU A 141 8.71 -2.03 -7.36
C LEU A 141 10.07 -2.12 -8.07
N ALA A 142 10.08 -2.25 -9.39
CA ALA A 142 11.31 -2.29 -10.18
C ALA A 142 12.10 -0.97 -10.12
N GLY A 143 11.44 0.14 -9.76
CA GLY A 143 12.08 1.44 -9.68
C GLY A 143 12.85 1.67 -8.39
N GLU A 144 13.86 2.54 -8.45
CA GLU A 144 14.45 3.13 -7.25
C GLU A 144 13.51 4.19 -6.71
N THR A 145 13.04 3.99 -5.48
CA THR A 145 12.20 4.93 -4.76
C THR A 145 12.45 4.82 -3.27
N ASP A 146 12.41 5.94 -2.58
CA ASP A 146 12.56 5.99 -1.13
C ASP A 146 11.21 5.72 -0.45
N LEU A 147 10.10 6.14 -1.09
CA LEU A 147 8.73 6.02 -0.60
C LEU A 147 7.82 5.42 -1.69
N LEU A 148 7.24 4.27 -1.42
CA LEU A 148 6.25 3.63 -2.27
C LEU A 148 4.86 3.88 -1.70
N LEU A 149 4.00 4.50 -2.50
CA LEU A 149 2.61 4.79 -2.18
C LEU A 149 1.71 3.83 -2.95
N MET A 150 0.77 3.17 -2.28
CA MET A 150 -0.10 2.18 -2.90
C MET A 150 -1.56 2.47 -2.54
N ASP A 151 -2.42 2.68 -3.53
CA ASP A 151 -3.85 2.86 -3.36
C ASP A 151 -4.59 1.60 -3.82
N GLU A 152 -5.01 0.77 -2.87
CA GLU A 152 -5.73 -0.50 -3.08
C GLU A 152 -5.10 -1.40 -4.18
N PRO A 153 -3.79 -1.71 -4.11
CA PRO A 153 -3.02 -2.29 -5.21
C PRO A 153 -3.46 -3.70 -5.60
N PHE A 154 -4.27 -4.37 -4.79
CA PHE A 154 -4.71 -5.75 -5.05
C PHE A 154 -6.24 -5.89 -5.14
N SER A 155 -7.00 -4.79 -5.15
CA SER A 155 -8.47 -4.79 -5.08
C SER A 155 -9.14 -5.49 -6.27
N SER A 156 -8.56 -5.41 -7.46
CA SER A 156 -9.10 -6.01 -8.70
C SER A 156 -8.65 -7.47 -8.93
N LEU A 157 -7.92 -8.07 -7.99
CA LEU A 157 -7.39 -9.43 -8.11
C LEU A 157 -8.32 -10.46 -7.45
N ASP A 158 -8.36 -11.67 -8.03
CA ASP A 158 -8.94 -12.82 -7.35
C ASP A 158 -8.16 -13.18 -6.08
N TYR A 159 -8.80 -13.91 -5.18
CA TYR A 159 -8.25 -14.22 -3.86
C TYR A 159 -6.89 -14.92 -3.90
N LEU A 160 -6.73 -15.94 -4.74
CA LEU A 160 -5.48 -16.72 -4.80
C LEU A 160 -4.32 -15.90 -5.37
N THR A 161 -4.58 -15.14 -6.43
CA THR A 161 -3.60 -14.23 -7.03
C THR A 161 -3.19 -13.14 -6.02
N ARG A 162 -4.14 -12.59 -5.26
CA ARG A 162 -3.88 -11.61 -4.21
C ARG A 162 -2.96 -12.16 -3.12
N LEU A 163 -3.25 -13.37 -2.59
CA LEU A 163 -2.40 -14.01 -1.59
C LEU A 163 -0.97 -14.22 -2.10
N ARG A 164 -0.82 -14.69 -3.33
CA ARG A 164 0.49 -14.92 -3.94
C ARG A 164 1.28 -13.62 -4.07
N LEU A 165 0.68 -12.57 -4.61
CA LEU A 165 1.34 -11.28 -4.79
C LEU A 165 1.70 -10.60 -3.46
N ARG A 166 0.87 -10.72 -2.43
CA ARG A 166 1.20 -10.26 -1.08
C ARG A 166 2.44 -10.98 -0.54
N GLY A 167 2.52 -12.29 -0.73
CA GLY A 167 3.68 -13.09 -0.35
C GLY A 167 4.96 -12.66 -1.08
N GLU A 168 4.89 -12.44 -2.40
CA GLU A 168 6.02 -11.95 -3.21
C GLU A 168 6.43 -10.53 -2.80
N LEU A 169 5.46 -9.61 -2.60
CA LEU A 169 5.75 -8.27 -2.09
C LEU A 169 6.46 -8.32 -0.74
N ALA A 170 5.96 -9.14 0.20
CA ALA A 170 6.57 -9.28 1.52
C ALA A 170 8.01 -9.81 1.43
N ARG A 171 8.28 -10.77 0.52
CA ARG A 171 9.62 -11.30 0.27
C ARG A 171 10.56 -10.25 -0.31
N LEU A 172 10.11 -9.52 -1.34
CA LEU A 172 10.88 -8.44 -1.98
C LEU A 172 11.24 -7.34 -0.99
N LEU A 173 10.29 -6.93 -0.14
CA LEU A 173 10.53 -5.90 0.88
C LEU A 173 11.46 -6.37 2.00
N ARG A 174 11.55 -7.67 2.26
CA ARG A 174 12.55 -8.24 3.17
C ARG A 174 13.95 -8.18 2.56
N GLU A 175 14.08 -8.49 1.28
CA GLU A 175 15.37 -8.47 0.55
C GLU A 175 15.85 -7.06 0.22
N GLN A 176 14.92 -6.17 -0.09
CA GLN A 176 15.15 -4.77 -0.43
C GLN A 176 14.21 -3.89 0.38
N PRO A 177 14.55 -3.55 1.63
CA PRO A 177 13.71 -2.73 2.49
C PRO A 177 13.39 -1.38 1.83
N ARG A 178 12.11 -1.00 1.83
CA ARG A 178 11.59 0.28 1.33
C ARG A 178 10.55 0.81 2.28
N THR A 179 10.41 2.12 2.30
CA THR A 179 9.30 2.74 3.02
C THR A 179 8.04 2.62 2.15
N VAL A 180 6.96 2.14 2.74
CA VAL A 180 5.68 1.91 2.05
C VAL A 180 4.55 2.57 2.82
N VAL A 181 3.66 3.26 2.12
CA VAL A 181 2.34 3.67 2.62
C VAL A 181 1.30 2.99 1.75
N LEU A 182 0.57 2.07 2.35
CA LEU A 182 -0.51 1.31 1.72
C LEU A 182 -1.85 1.84 2.21
N VAL A 183 -2.73 2.19 1.29
CA VAL A 183 -4.15 2.41 1.57
C VAL A 183 -4.90 1.18 1.11
N THR A 184 -5.70 0.61 2.01
CA THR A 184 -6.53 -0.57 1.71
C THR A 184 -7.78 -0.61 2.57
N HIS A 185 -8.82 -1.28 2.09
CA HIS A 185 -9.98 -1.69 2.89
C HIS A 185 -9.87 -3.15 3.36
N ASP A 186 -8.83 -3.87 2.91
CA ASP A 186 -8.60 -5.27 3.28
C ASP A 186 -7.73 -5.32 4.56
N ILE A 187 -8.37 -5.69 5.66
CA ILE A 187 -7.76 -5.73 6.99
C ILE A 187 -6.68 -6.82 7.08
N GLU A 188 -6.92 -7.98 6.44
CA GLU A 188 -5.94 -9.07 6.40
C GLU A 188 -4.68 -8.65 5.65
N GLU A 189 -4.82 -7.93 4.53
CA GLU A 189 -3.71 -7.35 3.78
C GLU A 189 -2.88 -6.42 4.66
N ALA A 190 -3.55 -5.48 5.35
CA ALA A 190 -2.88 -4.55 6.25
C ALA A 190 -2.12 -5.29 7.36
N ALA A 191 -2.77 -6.28 8.01
CA ALA A 191 -2.16 -7.05 9.10
C ALA A 191 -1.01 -7.96 8.61
N GLN A 192 -1.09 -8.49 7.40
CA GLN A 192 -0.06 -9.36 6.82
C GLN A 192 1.19 -8.59 6.42
N LEU A 193 1.03 -7.38 5.87
CA LEU A 193 2.12 -6.64 5.22
C LEU A 193 2.73 -5.54 6.10
N ALA A 194 1.92 -4.81 6.88
CA ALA A 194 2.38 -3.60 7.55
C ALA A 194 3.13 -3.87 8.86
N ASP A 195 4.08 -3.00 9.20
CA ASP A 195 4.68 -2.94 10.54
C ASP A 195 3.78 -2.18 11.50
N ARG A 196 2.98 -1.24 10.94
CA ARG A 196 2.01 -0.45 11.68
C ARG A 196 0.77 -0.20 10.82
N VAL A 197 -0.40 -0.33 11.41
CA VAL A 197 -1.68 -0.03 10.79
C VAL A 197 -2.30 1.18 11.47
N LEU A 198 -2.62 2.21 10.69
CA LEU A 198 -3.36 3.39 11.12
C LEU A 198 -4.84 3.15 10.83
N VAL A 199 -5.67 3.14 11.86
CA VAL A 199 -7.11 2.97 11.73
C VAL A 199 -7.78 4.33 11.77
N LEU A 200 -8.53 4.67 10.73
CA LEU A 200 -9.21 5.96 10.60
C LEU A 200 -10.69 5.86 10.98
N SER A 201 -11.22 6.99 11.47
CA SER A 201 -12.65 7.19 11.65
C SER A 201 -13.37 7.41 10.31
N GLU A 202 -14.69 7.50 10.36
CA GLU A 202 -15.49 8.15 9.32
C GLU A 202 -15.07 9.61 9.14
N ARG A 203 -15.59 10.24 8.07
CA ARG A 203 -15.32 11.64 7.74
C ARG A 203 -15.92 12.60 8.77
N PRO A 204 -15.18 13.63 9.22
CA PRO A 204 -13.77 13.89 8.91
C PRO A 204 -12.83 12.85 9.54
N ALA A 205 -11.86 12.38 8.74
CA ALA A 205 -10.94 11.33 9.16
C ALA A 205 -10.04 11.81 10.31
N ARG A 206 -10.07 11.06 11.40
CA ARG A 206 -9.16 11.14 12.54
C ARG A 206 -8.57 9.78 12.83
N VAL A 207 -7.45 9.73 13.50
CA VAL A 207 -6.87 8.47 13.97
C VAL A 207 -7.71 7.90 15.10
N ARG A 208 -8.27 6.70 14.93
CA ARG A 208 -8.97 5.94 15.97
C ARG A 208 -8.00 5.08 16.78
N ASP A 209 -7.12 4.37 16.08
CA ASP A 209 -6.10 3.51 16.71
C ASP A 209 -4.87 3.37 15.82
N GLN A 210 -3.76 2.93 16.43
CA GLN A 210 -2.53 2.54 15.75
C GLN A 210 -2.10 1.15 16.24
N VAL A 211 -2.20 0.18 15.34
CA VAL A 211 -1.87 -1.22 15.65
C VAL A 211 -0.46 -1.52 15.15
N ARG A 212 0.49 -1.80 16.04
CA ARG A 212 1.83 -2.30 15.71
C ARG A 212 1.82 -3.81 15.57
N ILE A 213 2.56 -4.33 14.60
CA ILE A 213 2.63 -5.76 14.28
C ILE A 213 4.07 -6.23 14.40
N GLU A 214 4.41 -6.74 15.57
CA GLU A 214 5.77 -7.14 15.95
C GLU A 214 6.08 -8.59 15.53
N ALA A 215 5.98 -8.86 14.23
CA ALA A 215 6.40 -10.12 13.64
C ALA A 215 7.14 -9.87 12.31
N PRO A 216 8.19 -10.64 12.00
CA PRO A 216 8.93 -10.46 10.75
C PRO A 216 8.07 -10.86 9.54
N ARG A 217 8.28 -10.21 8.40
CA ARG A 217 7.70 -10.58 7.10
C ARG A 217 8.54 -11.67 6.42
N PRO A 218 7.95 -12.57 5.60
CA PRO A 218 6.53 -12.73 5.31
C PRO A 218 5.76 -13.34 6.49
N ARG A 219 4.49 -12.93 6.67
CA ARG A 219 3.61 -13.43 7.73
C ARG A 219 2.52 -14.32 7.14
N ASP A 220 2.21 -15.41 7.84
CA ASP A 220 1.05 -16.23 7.54
C ASP A 220 -0.21 -15.59 8.17
N LEU A 221 -1.35 -15.70 7.48
CA LEU A 221 -2.63 -15.18 7.99
C LEU A 221 -3.09 -15.88 9.28
N THR A 222 -2.63 -17.12 9.50
CA THR A 222 -2.92 -17.89 10.72
C THR A 222 -1.96 -17.61 11.87
N HIS A 223 -0.91 -16.78 11.63
CA HIS A 223 0.04 -16.43 12.69
C HIS A 223 -0.67 -15.65 13.82
N PRO A 224 -0.51 -16.04 15.11
CA PRO A 224 -1.24 -15.44 16.21
C PRO A 224 -1.16 -13.91 16.28
N VAL A 225 0.00 -13.33 15.96
CA VAL A 225 0.20 -11.87 15.93
C VAL A 225 -0.65 -11.22 14.82
N VAL A 226 -0.79 -11.87 13.66
CA VAL A 226 -1.63 -11.37 12.55
C VAL A 226 -3.11 -11.46 12.93
N VAL A 227 -3.55 -12.59 13.47
CA VAL A 227 -4.92 -12.79 13.93
C VAL A 227 -5.29 -11.75 15.01
N GLY A 228 -4.39 -11.53 15.99
CA GLY A 228 -4.61 -10.51 17.02
C GLY A 228 -4.65 -9.09 16.45
N ALA A 229 -3.83 -8.79 15.44
CA ALA A 229 -3.87 -7.49 14.77
C ALA A 229 -5.17 -7.28 13.98
N VAL A 230 -5.65 -8.31 13.27
CA VAL A 230 -6.94 -8.27 12.55
C VAL A 230 -8.08 -8.00 13.55
N HIS A 231 -8.12 -8.72 14.66
CA HIS A 231 -9.15 -8.53 15.71
C HIS A 231 -9.11 -7.08 16.24
N ARG A 232 -7.94 -6.59 16.61
CA ARG A 232 -7.79 -5.21 17.11
C ARG A 232 -8.21 -4.15 16.08
N ILE A 233 -7.91 -4.36 14.80
CA ILE A 233 -8.34 -3.46 13.73
C ILE A 233 -9.86 -3.47 13.58
N LEU A 234 -10.50 -4.66 13.63
CA LEU A 234 -11.96 -4.81 13.58
C LEU A 234 -12.64 -4.09 14.76
N THR A 235 -12.13 -4.28 15.98
CA THR A 235 -12.58 -3.56 17.18
C THR A 235 -12.51 -2.05 16.99
N ALA A 236 -11.36 -1.55 16.53
CA ALA A 236 -11.16 -0.11 16.31
C ALA A 236 -12.09 0.45 15.21
N LEU A 237 -12.51 -0.37 14.24
CA LEU A 237 -13.49 0.01 13.23
C LEU A 237 -14.95 -0.09 13.73
N GLY A 238 -15.19 -0.67 14.92
CA GLY A 238 -16.53 -0.92 15.45
C GLY A 238 -17.25 -2.08 14.75
N LEU A 239 -16.50 -3.04 14.20
CA LEU A 239 -16.98 -4.20 13.46
C LEU A 239 -16.88 -5.49 14.30
N GLU A 240 -16.78 -5.39 15.63
CA GLU A 240 -16.88 -6.55 16.50
C GLU A 240 -18.28 -7.15 16.35
N GLN A 241 -18.33 -8.44 16.01
CA GLN A 241 -19.55 -9.22 16.24
C GLN A 241 -19.61 -9.52 17.75
N ASP A 242 -20.67 -9.09 18.43
CA ASP A 242 -21.00 -9.63 19.75
C ASP A 242 -20.89 -11.16 19.67
N GLU A 243 -20.04 -11.76 20.51
CA GLU A 243 -19.98 -13.21 20.60
C GLU A 243 -21.43 -13.72 20.79
N PRO A 244 -21.94 -14.59 19.91
CA PRO A 244 -23.25 -15.16 20.15
C PRO A 244 -23.19 -15.87 21.50
N ALA A 245 -23.99 -15.42 22.45
CA ALA A 245 -24.10 -16.03 23.77
C ALA A 245 -24.26 -17.54 23.58
N VAL A 246 -23.25 -18.31 23.97
CA VAL A 246 -23.29 -19.76 23.92
C VAL A 246 -24.51 -20.17 24.77
N PRO A 247 -25.54 -20.83 24.19
CA PRO A 247 -26.69 -21.25 24.95
C PRO A 247 -26.18 -22.21 26.04
N THR A 248 -26.25 -21.79 27.28
CA THR A 248 -26.03 -22.70 28.41
C THR A 248 -27.05 -23.82 28.30
N ALA A 249 -26.58 -25.04 28.03
CA ALA A 249 -27.42 -26.23 28.00
C ALA A 249 -28.19 -26.34 29.35
N PRO A 250 -29.52 -26.57 29.33
CA PRO A 250 -30.26 -26.79 30.55
C PRO A 250 -29.76 -28.09 31.21
N ARG A 251 -29.61 -28.04 32.54
CA ARG A 251 -29.27 -29.19 33.39
C ARG A 251 -30.46 -30.17 33.45
#